data_71c21dd9a8669da67736e97f667966eb
#
_entry.id   71c21dd9a8669da67736e97f667966eb
#
_cell.length_a   1.000
_cell.length_b   1.000
_cell.length_c   1.000
_cell.angle_alpha   90.00
_cell.angle_beta   90.00
_cell.angle_gamma   90.00
#
_symmetry.space_group_name_H-M   'P 1'
#
loop_
_entity.id
_entity.type
_entity.pdbx_description
1 polymer ?
#
loop_
_entity_poly.entity_id
_entity_poly.type
_entity_poly.pdbx_seq_one_letter_code
_entity_poly.pdbx_strand_id
1 'polypeptide(L)'
;ALPIFPARNLVTVEDPVEYQVAGITQIAAKPEIGLDFANGLRAILRQSPDVIMVGEIRDFETADIAIKASLTGQMVLSTLHTNDSVGAITRLVNMGVEPFLVSSSLVMACAQRLLKRICPNCKEEFDIPGPLLEKIRSEYPEARDVTKFYRGRGCAHCSGTGYRGRLAVLETLLVDDEIRDMVTKQRSELDIRSYLQKKGVRNLRDNAMIKFITGWTSLEEVYRAT
;
A
#
# COMPACT_ATOMS: atom_id res chain seq x y z
N ALA A 1 -2.83 4.93 -9.25
CA ALA A 1 -3.32 5.40 -10.55
C ALA A 1 -3.84 4.22 -11.35
N LEU A 2 -5.09 4.29 -11.81
CA LEU A 2 -5.67 3.25 -12.67
C LEU A 2 -4.98 3.30 -14.04
N PRO A 3 -4.68 2.16 -14.67
CA PRO A 3 -4.12 2.13 -16.01
C PRO A 3 -5.22 2.53 -17.02
N ILE A 4 -5.34 3.82 -17.27
CA ILE A 4 -6.34 4.38 -18.19
C ILE A 4 -5.80 4.26 -19.61
N PHE A 5 -6.17 3.18 -20.30
CA PHE A 5 -5.90 3.00 -21.71
C PHE A 5 -7.22 3.14 -22.48
N PRO A 6 -7.33 4.04 -23.49
CA PRO A 6 -8.58 4.23 -24.25
C PRO A 6 -9.13 2.96 -24.91
N ALA A 7 -8.26 1.96 -25.15
CA ALA A 7 -8.61 0.67 -25.73
C ALA A 7 -9.01 -0.40 -24.70
N ARG A 8 -9.07 -0.08 -23.40
CA ARG A 8 -9.41 -1.03 -22.34
C ARG A 8 -10.71 -0.67 -21.67
N ASN A 9 -11.59 -1.65 -21.51
CA ASN A 9 -12.82 -1.50 -20.74
C ASN A 9 -12.50 -1.59 -19.25
N LEU A 10 -12.44 -0.43 -18.58
CA LEU A 10 -12.19 -0.31 -17.16
C LEU A 10 -13.48 0.00 -16.42
N VAL A 11 -13.85 -0.85 -15.48
CA VAL A 11 -15.07 -0.71 -14.67
C VAL A 11 -14.74 -0.77 -13.20
N THR A 12 -15.36 0.10 -12.41
CA THR A 12 -15.14 0.14 -10.96
C THR A 12 -16.45 -0.06 -10.20
N VAL A 13 -16.34 -0.57 -8.97
CA VAL A 13 -17.37 -0.51 -7.93
C VAL A 13 -16.75 0.10 -6.67
N GLU A 14 -17.31 1.21 -6.20
CA GLU A 14 -16.73 2.08 -5.16
C GLU A 14 -17.78 2.47 -4.11
N ASP A 15 -17.35 2.78 -2.89
CA ASP A 15 -18.24 3.19 -1.78
C ASP A 15 -17.60 4.34 -0.97
N PRO A 16 -17.89 5.59 -1.34
CA PRO A 16 -18.48 6.10 -2.58
C PRO A 16 -17.45 6.25 -3.72
N VAL A 17 -17.89 6.73 -4.87
CA VAL A 17 -16.99 7.21 -5.94
C VAL A 17 -16.33 8.51 -5.48
N GLU A 18 -15.01 8.48 -5.22
CA GLU A 18 -14.24 9.62 -4.70
C GLU A 18 -14.02 10.71 -5.75
N TYR A 19 -13.67 10.29 -6.97
CA TYR A 19 -13.42 11.18 -8.10
C TYR A 19 -14.04 10.62 -9.36
N GLN A 20 -14.79 11.45 -10.09
CA GLN A 20 -15.26 11.07 -11.42
C GLN A 20 -14.10 11.13 -12.41
N VAL A 21 -13.87 10.02 -13.12
CA VAL A 21 -12.77 9.89 -14.09
C VAL A 21 -13.36 9.62 -15.47
N ALA A 22 -13.10 10.51 -16.42
CA ALA A 22 -13.56 10.31 -17.80
C ALA A 22 -12.96 9.05 -18.41
N GLY A 23 -13.79 8.30 -19.15
CA GLY A 23 -13.37 7.05 -19.82
C GLY A 23 -13.41 5.81 -18.92
N ILE A 24 -13.92 5.91 -17.69
CA ILE A 24 -14.12 4.81 -16.77
C ILE A 24 -15.60 4.67 -16.45
N THR A 25 -16.11 3.45 -16.45
CA THR A 25 -17.45 3.16 -15.93
C THR A 25 -17.36 2.96 -14.42
N GLN A 26 -17.92 3.89 -13.62
CA GLN A 26 -17.85 3.88 -12.18
C GLN A 26 -19.23 3.61 -11.57
N ILE A 27 -19.33 2.57 -10.76
CA ILE A 27 -20.56 2.15 -10.08
C ILE A 27 -20.43 2.50 -8.59
N ALA A 28 -21.32 3.34 -8.08
CA ALA A 28 -21.42 3.57 -6.64
C ALA A 28 -22.17 2.41 -5.99
N ALA A 29 -21.56 1.75 -5.02
CA ALA A 29 -22.23 0.74 -4.20
C ALA A 29 -23.38 1.38 -3.42
N LYS A 30 -24.46 0.65 -3.25
CA LYS A 30 -25.67 1.03 -2.50
C LYS A 30 -26.21 -0.19 -1.77
N PRO A 31 -25.59 -0.60 -0.65
CA PRO A 31 -25.98 -1.82 0.07
C PRO A 31 -27.44 -1.84 0.50
N GLU A 32 -28.03 -0.66 0.75
CA GLU A 32 -29.45 -0.50 1.14
C GLU A 32 -30.46 -1.00 0.10
N ILE A 33 -30.03 -1.11 -1.16
CA ILE A 33 -30.85 -1.67 -2.24
C ILE A 33 -30.27 -2.97 -2.81
N GLY A 34 -29.32 -3.60 -2.08
CA GLY A 34 -28.68 -4.85 -2.49
C GLY A 34 -27.55 -4.70 -3.51
N LEU A 35 -27.11 -3.50 -3.84
CA LEU A 35 -25.96 -3.25 -4.72
C LEU A 35 -24.69 -3.09 -3.87
N ASP A 36 -24.25 -4.17 -3.24
CA ASP A 36 -22.98 -4.27 -2.53
C ASP A 36 -21.81 -4.56 -3.48
N PHE A 37 -20.58 -4.70 -2.94
CA PHE A 37 -19.39 -4.98 -3.74
C PHE A 37 -19.49 -6.31 -4.49
N ALA A 38 -20.01 -7.36 -3.88
CA ALA A 38 -20.13 -8.69 -4.48
C ALA A 38 -21.12 -8.68 -5.65
N ASN A 39 -22.31 -8.09 -5.46
CA ASN A 39 -23.33 -7.98 -6.49
C ASN A 39 -22.89 -7.03 -7.63
N GLY A 40 -22.25 -5.91 -7.28
CA GLY A 40 -21.65 -5.00 -8.26
C GLY A 40 -20.60 -5.70 -9.12
N LEU A 41 -19.70 -6.46 -8.49
CA LEU A 41 -18.65 -7.21 -9.19
C LEU A 41 -19.23 -8.29 -10.12
N ARG A 42 -20.27 -9.02 -9.69
CA ARG A 42 -20.99 -9.98 -10.58
C ARG A 42 -21.60 -9.31 -11.80
N ALA A 43 -22.14 -8.10 -11.63
CA ALA A 43 -22.68 -7.34 -12.76
C ALA A 43 -21.57 -6.85 -13.70
N ILE A 44 -20.45 -6.40 -13.16
CA ILE A 44 -19.27 -5.95 -13.91
C ILE A 44 -18.73 -7.07 -14.81
N LEU A 45 -18.63 -8.30 -14.32
CA LEU A 45 -18.13 -9.44 -15.09
C LEU A 45 -18.94 -9.71 -16.38
N ARG A 46 -20.20 -9.28 -16.45
CA ARG A 46 -21.04 -9.40 -17.64
C ARG A 46 -20.83 -8.28 -18.66
N GLN A 47 -20.00 -7.28 -18.33
CA GLN A 47 -19.69 -6.14 -19.19
C GLN A 47 -18.39 -6.31 -19.99
N SER A 48 -17.84 -7.54 -20.02
CA SER A 48 -16.56 -7.84 -20.68
C SER A 48 -15.44 -6.87 -20.28
N PRO A 49 -15.14 -6.69 -18.97
CA PRO A 49 -14.12 -5.77 -18.52
C PRO A 49 -12.72 -6.33 -18.79
N ASP A 50 -11.79 -5.46 -19.17
CA ASP A 50 -10.35 -5.77 -19.17
C ASP A 50 -9.71 -5.53 -17.79
N VAL A 51 -10.15 -4.46 -17.13
CA VAL A 51 -9.67 -4.04 -15.82
C VAL A 51 -10.85 -3.78 -14.90
N ILE A 52 -10.81 -4.38 -13.74
CA ILE A 52 -11.82 -4.21 -12.68
C ILE A 52 -11.16 -3.56 -11.49
N MET A 53 -11.79 -2.53 -10.91
CA MET A 53 -11.41 -2.04 -9.58
C MET A 53 -12.58 -2.25 -8.61
N VAL A 54 -12.29 -2.98 -7.55
CA VAL A 54 -13.19 -3.12 -6.39
C VAL A 54 -12.66 -2.20 -5.31
N GLY A 55 -13.44 -1.23 -4.86
CA GLY A 55 -13.02 -0.23 -3.89
C GLY A 55 -12.32 -0.85 -2.69
N GLU A 56 -12.90 -1.91 -2.13
CA GLU A 56 -12.28 -2.73 -1.09
C GLU A 56 -12.86 -4.14 -1.05
N ILE A 57 -12.08 -5.08 -0.52
CA ILE A 57 -12.51 -6.44 -0.21
C ILE A 57 -12.61 -6.57 1.32
N ARG A 58 -13.85 -6.79 1.82
CA ARG A 58 -14.14 -6.94 3.26
C ARG A 58 -14.51 -8.37 3.66
N ASP A 59 -14.97 -9.17 2.72
CA ASP A 59 -15.58 -10.49 2.94
C ASP A 59 -15.13 -11.53 1.92
N PHE A 60 -15.39 -12.78 2.26
CA PHE A 60 -15.04 -13.92 1.42
C PHE A 60 -15.72 -13.88 0.04
N GLU A 61 -16.99 -13.51 -0.01
CA GLU A 61 -17.76 -13.53 -1.25
C GLU A 61 -17.17 -12.60 -2.30
N THR A 62 -16.86 -11.36 -1.90
CA THR A 62 -16.19 -10.37 -2.77
C THR A 62 -14.79 -10.85 -3.17
N ALA A 63 -14.01 -11.43 -2.22
CA ALA A 63 -12.69 -11.95 -2.50
C ALA A 63 -12.72 -13.09 -3.52
N ASP A 64 -13.62 -14.05 -3.35
CA ASP A 64 -13.78 -15.22 -4.23
C ASP A 64 -14.10 -14.81 -5.67
N ILE A 65 -15.05 -13.88 -5.85
CA ILE A 65 -15.41 -13.38 -7.17
C ILE A 65 -14.23 -12.61 -7.81
N ALA A 66 -13.55 -11.75 -7.05
CA ALA A 66 -12.40 -10.99 -7.52
C ALA A 66 -11.24 -11.89 -7.99
N ILE A 67 -10.95 -12.93 -7.22
CA ILE A 67 -9.91 -13.92 -7.54
C ILE A 67 -10.30 -14.73 -8.79
N LYS A 68 -11.52 -15.20 -8.87
CA LYS A 68 -12.02 -15.92 -10.06
C LYS A 68 -11.96 -15.04 -11.31
N ALA A 69 -12.30 -13.77 -11.20
CA ALA A 69 -12.14 -12.80 -12.29
C ALA A 69 -10.67 -12.71 -12.74
N SER A 70 -9.73 -12.59 -11.81
CA SER A 70 -8.31 -12.51 -12.14
C SER A 70 -7.78 -13.78 -12.81
N LEU A 71 -8.23 -14.96 -12.38
CA LEU A 71 -7.85 -16.25 -12.96
C LEU A 71 -8.43 -16.45 -14.39
N THR A 72 -9.50 -15.75 -14.73
CA THR A 72 -10.10 -15.76 -16.07
C THR A 72 -9.57 -14.66 -16.99
N GLY A 73 -8.53 -13.93 -16.55
CA GLY A 73 -7.75 -13.03 -17.40
C GLY A 73 -8.01 -11.53 -17.20
N GLN A 74 -8.95 -11.15 -16.33
CA GLN A 74 -9.14 -9.74 -15.99
C GLN A 74 -8.05 -9.26 -15.02
N MET A 75 -7.58 -8.02 -15.20
CA MET A 75 -6.77 -7.36 -14.18
C MET A 75 -7.68 -6.84 -13.08
N VAL A 76 -7.52 -7.35 -11.87
CA VAL A 76 -8.31 -6.90 -10.71
C VAL A 76 -7.45 -6.06 -9.77
N LEU A 77 -7.92 -4.87 -9.45
CA LEU A 77 -7.34 -3.96 -8.48
C LEU A 77 -8.30 -3.80 -7.30
N SER A 78 -7.78 -3.85 -6.09
CA SER A 78 -8.59 -3.63 -4.90
C SER A 78 -7.77 -3.12 -3.73
N THR A 79 -8.44 -2.75 -2.65
CA THR A 79 -7.79 -2.44 -1.37
C THR A 79 -8.18 -3.45 -0.30
N LEU A 80 -7.28 -3.63 0.65
CA LEU A 80 -7.47 -4.45 1.86
C LEU A 80 -7.04 -3.63 3.07
N HIS A 81 -7.74 -3.79 4.18
CA HIS A 81 -7.33 -3.19 5.45
C HIS A 81 -6.27 -4.06 6.12
N THR A 82 -5.00 -3.81 5.79
CA THR A 82 -3.83 -4.49 6.36
C THR A 82 -2.76 -3.47 6.78
N ASN A 83 -1.89 -3.87 7.69
CA ASN A 83 -0.85 -2.98 8.19
C ASN A 83 0.30 -2.81 7.17
N ASP A 84 0.58 -3.84 6.39
CA ASP A 84 1.67 -3.92 5.42
C ASP A 84 1.32 -4.85 4.25
N SER A 85 2.24 -5.02 3.32
CA SER A 85 2.02 -5.78 2.09
C SER A 85 1.94 -7.30 2.32
N VAL A 86 2.68 -7.84 3.29
CA VAL A 86 2.66 -9.28 3.61
C VAL A 86 1.33 -9.66 4.24
N GLY A 87 0.81 -8.80 5.13
CA GLY A 87 -0.50 -9.01 5.76
C GLY A 87 -1.66 -9.11 4.79
N ALA A 88 -1.53 -8.61 3.55
CA ALA A 88 -2.55 -8.78 2.51
C ALA A 88 -2.76 -10.27 2.15
N ILE A 89 -1.70 -11.05 2.08
CA ILE A 89 -1.75 -12.49 1.81
C ILE A 89 -2.51 -13.20 2.94
N THR A 90 -2.08 -12.98 4.17
CA THR A 90 -2.71 -13.58 5.36
C THR A 90 -4.17 -13.17 5.48
N ARG A 91 -4.50 -11.92 5.16
CA ARG A 91 -5.86 -11.41 5.22
C ARG A 91 -6.78 -12.14 4.25
N LEU A 92 -6.35 -12.38 3.00
CA LEU A 92 -7.12 -13.14 2.02
C LEU A 92 -7.33 -14.59 2.47
N VAL A 93 -6.29 -15.25 2.96
CA VAL A 93 -6.39 -16.62 3.49
C VAL A 93 -7.33 -16.68 4.71
N ASN A 94 -7.22 -15.72 5.64
CA ASN A 94 -8.09 -15.65 6.82
C ASN A 94 -9.56 -15.34 6.49
N MET A 95 -9.83 -14.71 5.34
CA MET A 95 -11.20 -14.56 4.83
C MET A 95 -11.78 -15.88 4.30
N GLY A 96 -10.99 -16.95 4.18
CA GLY A 96 -11.41 -18.26 3.71
C GLY A 96 -11.01 -18.56 2.27
N VAL A 97 -10.22 -17.70 1.62
CA VAL A 97 -9.70 -17.98 0.28
C VAL A 97 -8.62 -19.06 0.36
N GLU A 98 -8.73 -20.07 -0.48
CA GLU A 98 -7.74 -21.14 -0.55
C GLU A 98 -6.34 -20.62 -0.90
N PRO A 99 -5.28 -21.00 -0.16
CA PRO A 99 -3.93 -20.49 -0.37
C PRO A 99 -3.42 -20.61 -1.81
N PHE A 100 -3.77 -21.71 -2.51
CA PHE A 100 -3.35 -21.91 -3.90
C PHE A 100 -4.01 -20.93 -4.87
N LEU A 101 -5.24 -20.47 -4.58
CA LEU A 101 -5.91 -19.43 -5.36
C LEU A 101 -5.26 -18.07 -5.13
N VAL A 102 -4.92 -17.74 -3.88
CA VAL A 102 -4.18 -16.52 -3.56
C VAL A 102 -2.83 -16.52 -4.27
N SER A 103 -2.06 -17.62 -4.18
CA SER A 103 -0.73 -17.71 -4.81
C SER A 103 -0.79 -17.60 -6.33
N SER A 104 -1.87 -18.08 -6.97
CA SER A 104 -2.01 -18.09 -8.43
C SER A 104 -2.55 -16.77 -8.97
N SER A 105 -3.32 -16.02 -8.19
CA SER A 105 -3.99 -14.78 -8.63
C SER A 105 -3.28 -13.51 -8.21
N LEU A 106 -2.66 -13.49 -7.02
CA LEU A 106 -2.01 -12.29 -6.50
C LEU A 106 -0.67 -12.04 -7.21
N VAL A 107 -0.58 -10.89 -7.86
CA VAL A 107 0.64 -10.45 -8.57
C VAL A 107 1.46 -9.50 -7.71
N MET A 108 0.80 -8.58 -7.02
CA MET A 108 1.46 -7.54 -6.23
C MET A 108 0.57 -7.11 -5.07
N ALA A 109 1.17 -6.89 -3.92
CA ALA A 109 0.56 -6.16 -2.81
C ALA A 109 1.39 -4.92 -2.50
N CYS A 110 0.71 -3.78 -2.29
CA CYS A 110 1.36 -2.52 -1.98
C CYS A 110 0.71 -1.90 -0.75
N ALA A 111 1.49 -1.72 0.31
CA ALA A 111 1.06 -0.99 1.49
C ALA A 111 1.54 0.47 1.40
N GLN A 112 0.72 1.39 1.91
CA GLN A 112 1.00 2.82 1.90
C GLN A 112 0.77 3.43 3.28
N ARG A 113 1.66 4.38 3.65
CA ARG A 113 1.45 5.29 4.79
C ARG A 113 1.73 6.73 4.35
N LEU A 114 1.01 7.65 4.98
CA LEU A 114 1.23 9.08 4.78
C LEU A 114 2.00 9.65 5.96
N LEU A 115 3.17 10.22 5.68
CA LEU A 115 3.97 10.97 6.63
C LEU A 115 3.71 12.47 6.46
N LYS A 116 3.74 13.22 7.55
CA LYS A 116 3.76 14.68 7.46
C LYS A 116 5.10 15.14 6.89
N ARG A 117 5.06 16.08 5.96
CA ARG A 117 6.25 16.67 5.36
C ARG A 117 6.71 17.85 6.21
N ILE A 118 8.01 17.94 6.50
CA ILE A 118 8.61 19.12 7.15
C ILE A 118 8.26 20.37 6.35
N CYS A 119 7.83 21.41 7.04
CA CYS A 119 7.48 22.68 6.43
C CYS A 119 8.74 23.34 5.82
N PRO A 120 8.74 23.65 4.52
CA PRO A 120 9.93 24.22 3.88
C PRO A 120 10.32 25.61 4.42
N ASN A 121 9.34 26.37 4.95
CA ASN A 121 9.56 27.72 5.45
C ASN A 121 10.21 27.78 6.84
N CYS A 122 10.16 26.69 7.62
CA CYS A 122 10.76 26.64 8.95
C CYS A 122 11.60 25.38 9.18
N LYS A 123 12.01 24.74 8.09
CA LYS A 123 12.95 23.63 8.11
C LYS A 123 14.29 24.12 8.64
N GLU A 124 14.81 23.49 9.68
CA GLU A 124 16.10 23.79 10.26
C GLU A 124 16.91 22.53 10.50
N GLU A 125 18.21 22.68 10.54
CA GLU A 125 19.12 21.60 10.93
C GLU A 125 19.00 21.35 12.43
N PHE A 126 19.11 20.08 12.84
CA PHE A 126 19.18 19.71 14.25
C PHE A 126 20.12 18.52 14.44
N ASP A 127 20.71 18.46 15.61
CA ASP A 127 21.64 17.41 15.98
C ASP A 127 20.89 16.22 16.55
N ILE A 128 21.25 15.02 16.10
CA ILE A 128 20.77 13.76 16.65
C ILE A 128 21.74 13.31 17.75
N PRO A 129 21.24 12.84 18.91
CA PRO A 129 22.09 12.27 19.95
C PRO A 129 23.01 11.16 19.40
N GLY A 130 24.30 11.19 19.78
CA GLY A 130 25.32 10.31 19.24
C GLY A 130 24.93 8.82 19.20
N PRO A 131 24.45 8.21 20.30
CA PRO A 131 24.06 6.80 20.29
C PRO A 131 22.94 6.47 19.31
N LEU A 132 21.98 7.39 19.13
CA LEU A 132 20.90 7.22 18.15
C LEU A 132 21.41 7.35 16.73
N LEU A 133 22.32 8.28 16.48
CA LEU A 133 22.95 8.47 15.18
C LEU A 133 23.77 7.24 14.77
N GLU A 134 24.53 6.66 15.69
CA GLU A 134 25.30 5.43 15.46
C GLU A 134 24.38 4.26 15.09
N LYS A 135 23.27 4.11 15.82
CA LYS A 135 22.25 3.11 15.50
C LYS A 135 21.67 3.31 14.11
N ILE A 136 21.27 4.53 13.74
CA ILE A 136 20.72 4.84 12.42
C ILE A 136 21.76 4.52 11.33
N ARG A 137 23.02 4.88 11.51
CA ARG A 137 24.10 4.60 10.56
C ARG A 137 24.44 3.13 10.40
N SER A 138 24.27 2.34 11.46
CA SER A 138 24.49 0.89 11.41
C SER A 138 23.37 0.15 10.66
N GLU A 139 22.13 0.61 10.83
CA GLU A 139 20.95 -0.01 10.21
C GLU A 139 20.72 0.48 8.77
N TYR A 140 21.05 1.76 8.48
CA TYR A 140 20.77 2.41 7.19
C TYR A 140 22.06 2.95 6.54
N PRO A 141 22.62 2.23 5.56
CA PRO A 141 23.83 2.64 4.86
C PRO A 141 23.74 4.04 4.26
N GLU A 142 22.55 4.49 3.86
CA GLU A 142 22.28 5.82 3.32
C GLU A 142 22.54 6.95 4.31
N ALA A 143 22.58 6.64 5.60
CA ALA A 143 22.85 7.63 6.65
C ALA A 143 24.35 7.80 6.96
N ARG A 144 25.23 6.96 6.42
CA ARG A 144 26.66 6.94 6.79
C ARG A 144 27.36 8.27 6.54
N ASP A 145 27.11 8.88 5.40
CA ASP A 145 27.71 10.14 4.98
C ASP A 145 26.84 11.37 5.27
N VAL A 146 25.67 11.15 5.89
CA VAL A 146 24.76 12.24 6.22
C VAL A 146 25.23 12.90 7.53
N THR A 147 25.52 14.20 7.42
CA THR A 147 25.95 15.04 8.55
C THR A 147 24.84 15.94 9.08
N LYS A 148 23.78 16.14 8.29
CA LYS A 148 22.71 17.10 8.60
C LYS A 148 21.35 16.43 8.59
N PHE A 149 20.65 16.56 9.70
CA PHE A 149 19.26 16.13 9.83
C PHE A 149 18.36 17.35 10.00
N TYR A 150 17.07 17.18 9.78
CA TYR A 150 16.15 18.30 9.68
C TYR A 150 14.89 18.09 10.52
N ARG A 151 14.39 19.19 11.08
CA ARG A 151 13.09 19.29 11.73
C ARG A 151 12.37 20.57 11.31
N GLY A 152 11.09 20.68 11.61
CA GLY A 152 10.33 21.92 11.46
C GLY A 152 10.23 22.65 12.79
N ARG A 153 10.75 23.87 12.86
CA ARG A 153 10.68 24.70 14.08
C ARG A 153 9.25 25.14 14.42
N GLY A 154 8.39 25.24 13.42
CA GLY A 154 7.08 25.88 13.52
C GLY A 154 7.12 27.33 13.05
N CYS A 155 6.12 27.74 12.26
CA CYS A 155 5.97 29.10 11.76
C CYS A 155 4.51 29.38 11.41
N ALA A 156 4.18 30.63 11.02
CA ALA A 156 2.83 31.00 10.61
C ALA A 156 2.30 30.18 9.41
N HIS A 157 3.19 29.83 8.45
CA HIS A 157 2.79 29.00 7.28
C HIS A 157 2.34 27.57 7.61
N CYS A 158 2.79 27.02 8.73
CA CYS A 158 2.40 25.69 9.18
C CYS A 158 1.58 25.73 10.47
N SER A 159 1.07 26.90 10.85
CA SER A 159 0.31 27.10 12.11
C SER A 159 1.04 26.55 13.34
N GLY A 160 2.36 26.77 13.42
CA GLY A 160 3.19 26.35 14.53
C GLY A 160 3.56 24.86 14.56
N THR A 161 3.02 24.02 13.68
CA THR A 161 3.18 22.57 13.74
C THR A 161 4.55 22.06 13.27
N GLY A 162 5.30 22.84 12.50
CA GLY A 162 6.53 22.40 11.86
C GLY A 162 6.34 21.55 10.60
N TYR A 163 5.08 21.20 10.23
CA TYR A 163 4.76 20.35 9.08
C TYR A 163 3.81 21.03 8.12
N ARG A 164 3.98 20.77 6.81
CA ARG A 164 3.06 21.23 5.77
C ARG A 164 2.99 20.22 4.62
N GLY A 165 1.80 19.72 4.38
CA GLY A 165 1.54 18.69 3.38
C GLY A 165 1.94 17.29 3.88
N ARG A 166 1.78 16.30 3.00
CA ARG A 166 2.02 14.90 3.27
C ARG A 166 2.86 14.30 2.15
N LEU A 167 3.57 13.23 2.44
CA LEU A 167 4.28 12.42 1.47
C LEU A 167 3.93 10.95 1.71
N ALA A 168 3.79 10.19 0.64
CA ALA A 168 3.55 8.77 0.74
C ALA A 168 4.87 8.00 0.88
N VAL A 169 4.85 6.97 1.71
CA VAL A 169 5.81 5.88 1.69
C VAL A 169 5.10 4.60 1.33
N LEU A 170 5.75 3.80 0.52
CA LEU A 170 5.20 2.57 -0.04
C LEU A 170 6.08 1.39 0.34
N GLU A 171 5.46 0.26 0.58
CA GLU A 171 6.08 -1.05 0.64
C GLU A 171 5.46 -1.90 -0.44
N THR A 172 6.25 -2.46 -1.33
CA THR A 172 5.74 -3.23 -2.47
C THR A 172 6.27 -4.66 -2.41
N LEU A 173 5.36 -5.60 -2.38
CA LEU A 173 5.60 -7.03 -2.48
C LEU A 173 5.19 -7.48 -3.88
N LEU A 174 6.15 -7.92 -4.69
CA LEU A 174 5.90 -8.64 -5.93
C LEU A 174 5.88 -10.13 -5.62
N VAL A 175 4.82 -10.80 -6.04
CA VAL A 175 4.66 -12.24 -5.79
C VAL A 175 5.42 -13.03 -6.85
N ASP A 176 6.62 -13.47 -6.48
CA ASP A 176 7.46 -14.36 -7.28
C ASP A 176 7.17 -15.83 -6.96
N ASP A 177 7.87 -16.74 -7.64
CA ASP A 177 7.64 -18.18 -7.49
C ASP A 177 7.95 -18.69 -6.08
N GLU A 178 8.93 -18.12 -5.38
CA GLU A 178 9.25 -18.50 -4.01
C GLU A 178 8.13 -18.06 -3.04
N ILE A 179 7.59 -16.85 -3.21
CA ILE A 179 6.46 -16.38 -2.42
C ILE A 179 5.22 -17.24 -2.73
N ARG A 180 4.98 -17.62 -3.99
CA ARG A 180 3.88 -18.54 -4.37
C ARG A 180 3.98 -19.87 -3.64
N ASP A 181 5.19 -20.44 -3.61
CA ASP A 181 5.46 -21.70 -2.90
C ASP A 181 5.24 -21.54 -1.39
N MET A 182 5.75 -20.46 -0.80
CA MET A 182 5.52 -20.14 0.62
C MET A 182 4.04 -20.01 0.96
N VAL A 183 3.27 -19.29 0.14
CA VAL A 183 1.81 -19.11 0.34
C VAL A 183 1.09 -20.45 0.24
N THR A 184 1.39 -21.26 -0.79
CA THR A 184 0.80 -22.57 -0.99
C THR A 184 1.11 -23.55 0.16
N LYS A 185 2.33 -23.47 0.70
CA LYS A 185 2.76 -24.24 1.88
C LYS A 185 2.32 -23.63 3.22
N GLN A 186 1.57 -22.55 3.18
CA GLN A 186 1.11 -21.83 4.36
C GLN A 186 2.23 -21.46 5.33
N ARG A 187 3.37 -20.97 4.78
CA ARG A 187 4.48 -20.48 5.59
C ARG A 187 4.07 -19.25 6.38
N SER A 188 4.73 -19.03 7.51
CA SER A 188 4.44 -17.90 8.37
C SER A 188 4.76 -16.54 7.70
N GLU A 189 4.10 -15.47 8.13
CA GLU A 189 4.48 -14.11 7.70
C GLU A 189 5.95 -13.80 7.97
N LEU A 190 6.51 -14.32 9.06
CA LEU A 190 7.92 -14.12 9.40
C LEU A 190 8.85 -14.75 8.37
N ASP A 191 8.50 -15.91 7.81
CA ASP A 191 9.28 -16.54 6.76
C ASP A 191 9.28 -15.67 5.49
N ILE A 192 8.09 -15.17 5.08
CA ILE A 192 7.94 -14.29 3.93
C ILE A 192 8.71 -12.98 4.13
N ARG A 193 8.61 -12.34 5.31
CA ARG A 193 9.36 -11.12 5.64
C ARG A 193 10.87 -11.37 5.61
N SER A 194 11.32 -12.50 6.15
CA SER A 194 12.74 -12.87 6.15
C SER A 194 13.27 -13.08 4.73
N TYR A 195 12.47 -13.69 3.86
CA TYR A 195 12.80 -13.84 2.45
C TYR A 195 12.90 -12.47 1.74
N LEU A 196 11.91 -11.60 1.92
CA LEU A 196 11.90 -10.26 1.33
C LEU A 196 13.10 -9.42 1.79
N GLN A 197 13.43 -9.49 3.09
CA GLN A 197 14.60 -8.80 3.64
C GLN A 197 15.91 -9.29 3.02
N LYS A 198 16.10 -10.61 2.87
CA LYS A 198 17.27 -11.20 2.18
C LYS A 198 17.36 -10.76 0.73
N LYS A 199 16.22 -10.54 0.08
CA LYS A 199 16.14 -10.05 -1.31
C LYS A 199 16.35 -8.53 -1.42
N GLY A 200 16.51 -7.82 -0.30
CA GLY A 200 16.71 -6.37 -0.26
C GLY A 200 15.43 -5.56 -0.47
N VAL A 201 14.25 -6.17 -0.33
CA VAL A 201 12.97 -5.46 -0.37
C VAL A 201 12.79 -4.69 0.93
N ARG A 202 12.57 -3.39 0.80
CA ARG A 202 12.40 -2.48 1.93
C ARG A 202 10.96 -2.46 2.41
N ASN A 203 10.78 -2.56 3.71
CA ASN A 203 9.48 -2.41 4.36
C ASN A 203 9.08 -0.92 4.50
N LEU A 204 7.89 -0.67 5.04
CA LEU A 204 7.37 0.70 5.25
C LEU A 204 8.29 1.55 6.12
N ARG A 205 8.84 0.98 7.20
CA ARG A 205 9.75 1.68 8.11
C ARG A 205 11.05 2.05 7.42
N ASP A 206 11.64 1.14 6.64
CA ASP A 206 12.87 1.41 5.91
C ASP A 206 12.68 2.57 4.91
N ASN A 207 11.59 2.54 4.15
CA ASN A 207 11.27 3.60 3.20
C ASN A 207 10.94 4.94 3.90
N ALA A 208 10.32 4.91 5.07
CA ALA A 208 10.07 6.09 5.89
C ALA A 208 11.39 6.66 6.47
N MET A 209 12.31 5.79 6.91
CA MET A 209 13.64 6.21 7.39
C MET A 209 14.44 6.89 6.29
N ILE A 210 14.37 6.43 5.05
CA ILE A 210 15.00 7.12 3.92
C ILE A 210 14.42 8.53 3.73
N LYS A 211 13.11 8.72 3.92
CA LYS A 211 12.50 10.07 3.86
C LYS A 211 12.97 10.96 5.00
N PHE A 212 13.23 10.41 6.17
CA PHE A 212 13.85 11.13 7.27
C PHE A 212 15.32 11.49 6.96
N ILE A 213 16.13 10.52 6.55
CA ILE A 213 17.56 10.69 6.21
C ILE A 213 17.73 11.76 5.12
N THR A 214 16.82 11.80 4.14
CA THR A 214 16.81 12.81 3.06
C THR A 214 16.13 14.14 3.45
N GLY A 215 15.69 14.28 4.70
CA GLY A 215 15.17 15.53 5.26
C GLY A 215 13.77 15.92 4.78
N TRP A 216 12.94 14.98 4.38
CA TRP A 216 11.55 15.22 3.98
C TRP A 216 10.57 15.19 5.15
N THR A 217 10.86 14.36 6.16
CA THR A 217 10.03 14.17 7.35
C THR A 217 10.90 14.14 8.61
N SER A 218 10.30 14.07 9.79
CA SER A 218 11.03 13.91 11.04
C SER A 218 11.06 12.44 11.50
N LEU A 219 11.97 12.13 12.42
CA LEU A 219 12.07 10.80 13.02
C LEU A 219 10.80 10.44 13.80
N GLU A 220 10.18 11.40 14.47
CA GLU A 220 8.91 11.22 15.19
C GLU A 220 7.79 10.75 14.25
N GLU A 221 7.69 11.34 13.07
CA GLU A 221 6.68 10.94 12.06
C GLU A 221 6.95 9.53 11.51
N VAL A 222 8.21 9.13 11.37
CA VAL A 222 8.54 7.75 11.00
C VAL A 222 7.98 6.78 12.04
N TYR A 223 8.30 6.98 13.32
CA TYR A 223 7.82 6.08 14.39
C TYR A 223 6.31 6.12 14.60
N ARG A 224 5.68 7.27 14.34
CA ARG A 224 4.22 7.40 14.46
C ARG A 224 3.48 6.59 13.38
N ALA A 225 4.03 6.54 12.17
CA ALA A 225 3.31 6.01 11.00
C ALA A 225 3.67 4.57 10.64
N THR A 226 4.80 4.07 11.14
CA THR A 226 5.35 2.73 10.85
C THR A 226 5.75 2.04 12.13
#